data_43f15cebb6978efbdbd905e493567a12
#
_entry.id   43f15cebb6978efbdbd905e493567a12
#
_cell.length_a   1.000
_cell.length_b   1.000
_cell.length_c   1.000
_cell.angle_alpha   90.00
_cell.angle_beta   90.00
_cell.angle_gamma   90.00
#
_symmetry.space_group_name_H-M   'P 1'
#
loop_
_entity.id
_entity.type
_entity.pdbx_description
1 polymer ?
#
loop_
_entity_poly.entity_id
_entity_poly.type
_entity_poly.pdbx_seq_one_letter_code
_entity_poly.pdbx_strand_id
1 'polypeptide(L)'
;MEFMQSQSDKSFDLAIVDPLYGLGKRTVEGGGKNTQIRFISDLKRTNWDDEVPSKEYFEELKRVSNNEIIFGGNYFNLPPCRCFIVWDKEVYIPSMSQVEFAYTTFDSPARMVKIPSRDKHRFHPTQKPIKLYEWILINYGKTGQKILDTHGGSMSHAIAAHKLGFDLTIIEKDPVYYEKAKKRLIEFQRQQVLF
;
A
#
# COMPACT_ATOMS: atom_id res chain seq x y z
N MET A 1 -2.06 -10.48 -11.26
CA MET A 1 -3.08 -11.47 -11.69
C MET A 1 -2.53 -12.89 -11.65
N GLU A 2 -1.55 -13.25 -12.46
CA GLU A 2 -1.02 -14.63 -12.57
C GLU A 2 -0.74 -15.31 -11.21
N PHE A 3 -0.08 -14.59 -10.29
CA PHE A 3 0.17 -15.14 -8.96
C PHE A 3 -1.14 -15.50 -8.22
N MET A 4 -2.13 -14.60 -8.18
CA MET A 4 -3.39 -14.88 -7.50
C MET A 4 -4.14 -16.06 -8.15
N GLN A 5 -4.15 -16.14 -9.47
CA GLN A 5 -4.76 -17.24 -10.20
C GLN A 5 -4.12 -18.60 -9.91
N SER A 6 -2.83 -18.64 -9.53
CA SER A 6 -2.15 -19.87 -9.09
C SER A 6 -2.43 -20.28 -7.66
N GLN A 7 -3.09 -19.41 -6.86
CA GLN A 7 -3.40 -19.69 -5.46
C GLN A 7 -4.77 -20.33 -5.29
N SER A 8 -4.89 -21.17 -4.28
CA SER A 8 -6.20 -21.73 -3.85
C SER A 8 -7.09 -20.64 -3.26
N ASP A 9 -8.39 -20.91 -3.25
CA ASP A 9 -9.36 -20.06 -2.57
C ASP A 9 -8.99 -19.92 -1.10
N LYS A 10 -9.10 -18.68 -0.58
CA LYS A 10 -8.86 -18.38 0.85
C LYS A 10 -7.48 -18.82 1.36
N SER A 11 -6.47 -18.84 0.50
CA SER A 11 -5.08 -19.18 0.87
C SER A 11 -4.40 -18.12 1.74
N PHE A 12 -4.97 -16.91 1.80
CA PHE A 12 -4.52 -15.81 2.67
C PHE A 12 -5.62 -15.40 3.65
N ASP A 13 -5.22 -15.04 4.86
CA ASP A 13 -6.15 -14.56 5.88
C ASP A 13 -6.54 -13.10 5.68
N LEU A 14 -5.60 -12.29 5.19
CA LEU A 14 -5.78 -10.87 4.98
C LEU A 14 -4.96 -10.40 3.77
N ALA A 15 -5.61 -9.65 2.86
CA ALA A 15 -4.92 -8.89 1.85
C ALA A 15 -4.86 -7.40 2.24
N ILE A 16 -3.68 -6.78 2.16
CA ILE A 16 -3.50 -5.34 2.38
C ILE A 16 -2.80 -4.81 1.13
N VAL A 17 -3.53 -4.09 0.29
CA VAL A 17 -3.06 -3.70 -1.03
C VAL A 17 -3.21 -2.20 -1.28
N ASP A 18 -2.28 -1.64 -2.06
CA ASP A 18 -2.27 -0.24 -2.50
C ASP A 18 -2.18 -0.17 -4.03
N PRO A 19 -3.25 -0.53 -4.76
CA PRO A 19 -3.24 -0.54 -6.21
C PRO A 19 -3.21 0.87 -6.78
N LEU A 20 -2.90 0.98 -8.07
CA LEU A 20 -2.91 2.26 -8.80
C LEU A 20 -4.31 2.85 -8.83
N TYR A 21 -4.42 4.18 -8.69
CA TYR A 21 -5.71 4.88 -8.60
C TYR A 21 -6.21 5.43 -9.94
N GLY A 22 -5.43 5.29 -11.03
CA GLY A 22 -5.77 5.84 -12.34
C GLY A 22 -5.75 7.37 -12.37
N LEU A 23 -4.98 8.01 -11.50
CA LEU A 23 -4.93 9.47 -11.41
C LEU A 23 -4.01 10.09 -12.46
N GLY A 24 -3.14 9.30 -13.10
CA GLY A 24 -2.30 9.69 -14.22
C GLY A 24 -1.62 11.05 -14.03
N LYS A 25 -1.85 11.96 -14.99
CA LYS A 25 -1.26 13.31 -14.99
C LYS A 25 -1.72 14.22 -13.84
N ARG A 26 -2.87 13.92 -13.19
CA ARG A 26 -3.39 14.76 -12.09
C ARG A 26 -2.49 14.75 -10.84
N THR A 27 -1.74 13.68 -10.63
CA THR A 27 -0.78 13.62 -9.51
C THR A 27 0.42 14.53 -9.69
N VAL A 28 0.62 15.05 -10.90
CA VAL A 28 1.82 15.78 -11.34
C VAL A 28 1.64 17.29 -11.35
N GLU A 29 0.41 17.79 -11.46
CA GLU A 29 0.14 19.23 -11.67
C GLU A 29 0.18 20.05 -10.37
N GLY A 30 0.23 19.45 -9.19
CA GLY A 30 0.18 20.10 -7.87
C GLY A 30 1.54 20.47 -7.23
N GLY A 31 2.67 20.25 -7.87
CA GLY A 31 4.00 20.41 -7.27
C GLY A 31 4.63 21.80 -7.48
N GLY A 32 4.79 22.58 -6.41
CA GLY A 32 5.61 23.79 -6.41
C GLY A 32 7.11 23.51 -6.71
N LYS A 33 7.89 24.58 -6.99
CA LYS A 33 9.26 24.56 -7.54
C LYS A 33 10.38 23.86 -6.72
N ASN A 34 10.09 23.02 -5.74
CA ASN A 34 11.09 22.38 -4.86
C ASN A 34 11.30 20.89 -5.13
N THR A 35 12.38 20.34 -4.69
CA THR A 35 13.05 19.04 -4.85
C THR A 35 12.17 17.79 -5.07
N GLN A 36 10.90 17.81 -4.67
CA GLN A 36 9.91 16.77 -4.98
C GLN A 36 9.56 16.74 -6.48
N ILE A 37 9.77 17.83 -7.22
CA ILE A 37 9.48 17.96 -8.66
C ILE A 37 10.39 17.05 -9.51
N ARG A 38 11.64 16.81 -9.10
CA ARG A 38 12.52 15.87 -9.82
C ARG A 38 11.98 14.45 -9.78
N PHE A 39 11.42 14.05 -8.64
CA PHE A 39 10.77 12.75 -8.47
C PHE A 39 9.54 12.61 -9.39
N ILE A 40 8.77 13.67 -9.51
CA ILE A 40 7.56 13.76 -10.35
C ILE A 40 7.96 13.82 -11.86
N SER A 41 9.10 14.41 -12.22
CA SER A 41 9.57 14.45 -13.62
C SER A 41 9.99 13.08 -14.14
N ASP A 42 10.50 12.22 -13.29
CA ASP A 42 10.84 10.84 -13.66
C ASP A 42 9.58 9.98 -13.81
N LEU A 43 8.51 10.28 -13.05
CA LEU A 43 7.19 9.68 -13.18
C LEU A 43 6.45 10.14 -14.45
N LYS A 44 6.69 11.36 -14.95
CA LYS A 44 6.13 11.86 -16.21
C LYS A 44 6.54 11.02 -17.43
N ARG A 45 7.58 10.22 -17.32
CA ARG A 45 8.08 9.36 -18.40
C ARG A 45 7.41 8.00 -18.48
N THR A 46 6.66 7.61 -17.46
CA THR A 46 6.00 6.30 -17.40
C THR A 46 4.52 6.50 -17.12
N ASN A 47 3.66 6.03 -18.00
CA ASN A 47 2.19 6.00 -17.84
C ASN A 47 1.77 4.97 -16.77
N TRP A 48 2.47 4.93 -15.64
CA TRP A 48 2.33 3.85 -14.67
C TRP A 48 1.03 3.90 -13.84
N ASP A 49 0.38 5.06 -13.73
CA ASP A 49 -0.87 5.27 -12.98
C ASP A 49 -2.03 5.70 -13.92
N ASP A 50 -2.01 5.25 -15.17
CA ASP A 50 -3.05 5.63 -16.15
C ASP A 50 -4.29 4.74 -16.05
N GLU A 51 -4.19 3.56 -15.45
CA GLU A 51 -5.29 2.59 -15.37
C GLU A 51 -5.54 2.11 -13.93
N VAL A 52 -6.81 2.05 -13.55
CA VAL A 52 -7.24 1.37 -12.33
C VAL A 52 -7.21 -0.15 -12.54
N PRO A 53 -7.04 -0.95 -11.48
CA PRO A 53 -7.18 -2.39 -11.58
C PRO A 53 -8.55 -2.79 -12.11
N SER A 54 -8.60 -3.84 -12.93
CA SER A 54 -9.83 -4.34 -13.48
C SER A 54 -10.74 -4.95 -12.40
N LYS A 55 -12.01 -5.16 -12.73
CA LYS A 55 -12.98 -5.82 -11.83
C LYS A 55 -12.50 -7.23 -11.43
N GLU A 56 -11.93 -7.95 -12.39
CA GLU A 56 -11.41 -9.30 -12.19
C GLU A 56 -10.27 -9.33 -11.16
N TYR A 57 -9.47 -8.26 -11.06
CA TYR A 57 -8.45 -8.16 -10.02
C TYR A 57 -9.06 -8.19 -8.62
N PHE A 58 -10.14 -7.44 -8.38
CA PHE A 58 -10.79 -7.40 -7.07
C PHE A 58 -11.56 -8.69 -6.78
N GLU A 59 -12.12 -9.35 -7.80
CA GLU A 59 -12.74 -10.67 -7.68
C GLU A 59 -11.71 -11.73 -7.27
N GLU A 60 -10.54 -11.75 -7.90
CA GLU A 60 -9.43 -12.63 -7.55
C GLU A 60 -8.87 -12.34 -6.16
N LEU A 61 -8.68 -11.06 -5.81
CA LEU A 61 -8.24 -10.66 -4.48
C LEU A 61 -9.19 -11.21 -3.39
N LYS A 62 -10.50 -11.05 -3.60
CA LYS A 62 -11.54 -11.57 -2.73
C LYS A 62 -11.57 -13.11 -2.72
N ARG A 63 -11.26 -13.78 -3.84
CA ARG A 63 -11.21 -15.24 -3.92
C ARG A 63 -10.08 -15.80 -3.05
N VAL A 64 -8.89 -15.21 -3.13
CA VAL A 64 -7.69 -15.73 -2.45
C VAL A 64 -7.55 -15.30 -0.99
N SER A 65 -8.28 -14.27 -0.53
CA SER A 65 -8.18 -13.76 0.84
C SER A 65 -9.50 -13.84 1.61
N ASN A 66 -9.42 -13.96 2.94
CA ASN A 66 -10.60 -13.96 3.81
C ASN A 66 -11.12 -12.54 4.07
N ASN A 67 -10.20 -11.59 4.25
CA ASN A 67 -10.50 -10.16 4.42
C ASN A 67 -9.55 -9.31 3.58
N GLU A 68 -10.01 -8.13 3.21
CA GLU A 68 -9.24 -7.19 2.40
C GLU A 68 -9.20 -5.80 3.06
N ILE A 69 -8.05 -5.13 2.91
CA ILE A 69 -7.85 -3.69 3.14
C ILE A 69 -7.26 -3.13 1.84
N ILE A 70 -8.01 -2.24 1.18
CA ILE A 70 -7.68 -1.73 -0.15
C ILE A 70 -7.56 -0.21 -0.07
N PHE A 71 -6.34 0.30 -0.13
CA PHE A 71 -6.11 1.74 -0.21
C PHE A 71 -6.70 2.32 -1.50
N GLY A 72 -7.17 3.56 -1.42
CA GLY A 72 -7.80 4.21 -2.57
C GLY A 72 -9.17 3.63 -2.93
N GLY A 73 -9.85 2.94 -2.01
CA GLY A 73 -11.14 2.30 -2.27
C GLY A 73 -12.24 3.24 -2.82
N ASN A 74 -12.08 4.56 -2.64
CA ASN A 74 -12.95 5.57 -3.22
C ASN A 74 -12.75 5.79 -4.74
N TYR A 75 -11.70 5.22 -5.34
CA TYR A 75 -11.43 5.28 -6.78
C TYR A 75 -11.94 4.04 -7.53
N PHE A 76 -12.40 3.01 -6.80
CA PHE A 76 -12.78 1.72 -7.35
C PHE A 76 -14.27 1.45 -7.16
N ASN A 77 -14.85 0.63 -8.05
CA ASN A 77 -16.23 0.17 -7.90
C ASN A 77 -16.29 -1.01 -6.93
N LEU A 78 -16.18 -0.72 -5.63
CA LEU A 78 -16.27 -1.68 -4.55
C LEU A 78 -17.66 -1.65 -3.89
N PRO A 79 -18.14 -2.75 -3.29
CA PRO A 79 -19.42 -2.75 -2.59
C PRO A 79 -19.40 -1.83 -1.37
N PRO A 80 -20.56 -1.42 -0.83
CA PRO A 80 -20.62 -0.68 0.44
C PRO A 80 -19.93 -1.45 1.56
N CYS A 81 -19.22 -0.74 2.46
CA CYS A 81 -18.56 -1.30 3.62
C CYS A 81 -18.95 -0.57 4.90
N ARG A 82 -19.03 -1.30 6.01
CA ARG A 82 -19.25 -0.73 7.34
C ARG A 82 -17.95 -0.19 7.94
N CYS A 83 -16.86 -0.93 7.75
CA CYS A 83 -15.54 -0.56 8.23
C CYS A 83 -14.73 0.03 7.08
N PHE A 84 -14.13 1.17 7.33
CA PHE A 84 -13.11 1.76 6.49
C PHE A 84 -12.07 2.48 7.35
N ILE A 85 -10.90 2.72 6.78
CA ILE A 85 -9.82 3.43 7.45
C ILE A 85 -9.64 4.79 6.78
N VAL A 86 -9.60 5.86 7.56
CA VAL A 86 -9.19 7.19 7.14
C VAL A 86 -7.79 7.43 7.68
N TRP A 87 -6.81 7.50 6.78
CA TRP A 87 -5.46 7.88 7.15
C TRP A 87 -5.27 9.39 6.95
N ASP A 88 -5.18 10.13 8.06
CA ASP A 88 -4.77 11.54 8.08
C ASP A 88 -3.25 11.61 7.92
N LYS A 89 -2.81 12.19 6.79
CA LYS A 89 -1.41 12.29 6.37
C LYS A 89 -0.66 13.43 7.05
N GLU A 90 -1.37 14.27 7.81
CA GLU A 90 -0.85 15.49 8.42
C GLU A 90 -0.19 16.42 7.37
N VAL A 91 -0.79 16.50 6.19
CA VAL A 91 -0.36 17.35 5.07
C VAL A 91 -1.39 18.46 4.88
N TYR A 92 -0.96 19.70 5.05
CA TYR A 92 -1.82 20.88 4.95
C TYR A 92 -1.50 21.73 3.69
N ILE A 93 -1.27 21.06 2.58
CA ILE A 93 -1.01 21.71 1.28
C ILE A 93 -2.32 21.70 0.48
N PRO A 94 -2.87 22.85 0.06
CA PRO A 94 -4.18 22.93 -0.59
C PRO A 94 -4.34 22.06 -1.85
N SER A 95 -3.26 21.81 -2.58
CA SER A 95 -3.26 20.98 -3.81
C SER A 95 -3.08 19.47 -3.54
N MET A 96 -2.96 19.05 -2.27
CA MET A 96 -2.74 17.64 -1.91
C MET A 96 -3.88 17.14 -1.02
N SER A 97 -4.32 15.91 -1.26
CA SER A 97 -5.27 15.26 -0.38
C SER A 97 -4.68 15.11 1.04
N GLN A 98 -5.41 15.62 2.03
CA GLN A 98 -5.00 15.55 3.45
C GLN A 98 -5.16 14.16 4.01
N VAL A 99 -6.11 13.38 3.49
CA VAL A 99 -6.42 12.03 3.94
C VAL A 99 -6.36 11.03 2.80
N GLU A 100 -6.16 9.76 3.13
CA GLU A 100 -6.42 8.64 2.25
C GLU A 100 -7.47 7.72 2.87
N PHE A 101 -8.32 7.19 2.00
CA PHE A 101 -9.36 6.23 2.35
C PHE A 101 -8.87 4.82 2.04
N ALA A 102 -9.03 3.89 2.97
CA ALA A 102 -8.87 2.48 2.70
C ALA A 102 -10.19 1.76 2.97
N TYR A 103 -10.70 1.10 1.93
CA TYR A 103 -11.83 0.20 2.00
C TYR A 103 -11.47 -1.03 2.82
N THR A 104 -12.40 -1.60 3.58
CA THR A 104 -12.19 -2.90 4.23
C THR A 104 -13.44 -3.78 4.15
N THR A 105 -13.23 -5.10 4.23
CA THR A 105 -14.30 -6.09 4.33
C THR A 105 -14.65 -6.48 5.77
N PHE A 106 -13.99 -5.89 6.76
CA PHE A 106 -14.27 -6.16 8.16
C PHE A 106 -15.65 -5.64 8.60
N ASP A 107 -16.37 -6.41 9.39
CA ASP A 107 -17.62 -5.98 10.04
C ASP A 107 -17.32 -5.33 11.39
N SER A 108 -16.85 -4.10 11.36
CA SER A 108 -16.53 -3.30 12.55
C SER A 108 -16.74 -1.81 12.29
N PRO A 109 -16.75 -0.93 13.31
CA PRO A 109 -16.79 0.52 13.10
C PRO A 109 -15.58 1.01 12.31
N ALA A 110 -15.79 2.08 11.50
CA ALA A 110 -14.72 2.78 10.81
C ALA A 110 -13.71 3.38 11.78
N ARG A 111 -12.45 3.49 11.35
CA ARG A 111 -11.35 4.02 12.17
C ARG A 111 -10.58 5.10 11.45
N MET A 112 -10.02 6.02 12.23
CA MET A 112 -9.09 7.04 11.75
C MET A 112 -7.73 6.84 12.41
N VAL A 113 -6.67 7.10 11.65
CA VAL A 113 -5.29 7.11 12.15
C VAL A 113 -4.57 8.35 11.63
N LYS A 114 -3.77 8.98 12.48
CA LYS A 114 -2.93 10.13 12.13
C LYS A 114 -1.48 9.71 12.12
N ILE A 115 -0.87 9.72 10.95
CA ILE A 115 0.54 9.35 10.75
C ILE A 115 1.08 10.23 9.63
N PRO A 116 2.13 11.05 9.88
CA PRO A 116 2.72 11.88 8.85
C PRO A 116 3.16 11.07 7.64
N SER A 117 2.79 11.53 6.45
CA SER A 117 3.20 10.86 5.20
C SER A 117 4.65 11.17 4.78
N ARG A 118 5.28 12.15 5.45
CA ARG A 118 6.63 12.61 5.11
C ARG A 118 7.67 11.59 5.55
N ASP A 119 8.49 11.14 4.59
CA ASP A 119 9.68 10.34 4.80
C ASP A 119 10.85 10.98 4.05
N LYS A 120 11.94 11.29 4.77
CA LYS A 120 13.16 11.90 4.19
C LYS A 120 13.90 10.94 3.24
N HIS A 121 13.69 9.64 3.40
CA HIS A 121 14.32 8.58 2.62
C HIS A 121 13.37 7.96 1.58
N ARG A 122 12.35 8.71 1.19
CA ARG A 122 11.38 8.29 0.19
C ARG A 122 12.05 8.09 -1.17
N PHE A 123 11.87 6.90 -1.76
CA PHE A 123 12.36 6.57 -3.10
C PHE A 123 11.24 6.09 -4.05
N HIS A 124 10.07 5.76 -3.50
CA HIS A 124 8.91 5.38 -4.28
C HIS A 124 7.85 6.50 -4.23
N PRO A 125 7.20 6.84 -5.34
CA PRO A 125 6.28 7.99 -5.43
C PRO A 125 5.09 7.90 -4.46
N THR A 126 4.51 6.73 -4.32
CA THR A 126 3.36 6.47 -3.44
C THR A 126 3.77 5.77 -2.13
N GLN A 127 5.04 5.88 -1.74
CA GLN A 127 5.54 5.24 -0.52
C GLN A 127 4.70 5.62 0.71
N LYS A 128 4.09 4.63 1.34
CA LYS A 128 3.41 4.78 2.62
C LYS A 128 4.37 4.58 3.80
N PRO A 129 4.12 5.23 4.94
CA PRO A 129 4.95 5.06 6.14
C PRO A 129 4.90 3.62 6.67
N ILE A 130 6.03 3.10 7.17
CA ILE A 130 6.08 1.80 7.87
C ILE A 130 5.09 1.78 9.03
N LYS A 131 5.02 2.86 9.83
CA LYS A 131 4.10 3.00 10.96
C LYS A 131 2.63 2.82 10.59
N LEU A 132 2.23 3.15 9.35
CA LEU A 132 0.85 2.93 8.89
C LEU A 132 0.56 1.44 8.76
N TYR A 133 1.46 0.68 8.16
CA TYR A 133 1.31 -0.77 8.05
C TYR A 133 1.43 -1.45 9.41
N GLU A 134 2.31 -0.99 10.31
CA GLU A 134 2.36 -1.47 11.69
C GLU A 134 1.01 -1.28 12.39
N TRP A 135 0.43 -0.08 12.27
CA TRP A 135 -0.88 0.21 12.85
C TRP A 135 -1.98 -0.69 12.28
N ILE A 136 -1.99 -0.92 10.96
CA ILE A 136 -2.95 -1.79 10.30
C ILE A 136 -2.80 -3.23 10.80
N LEU A 137 -1.59 -3.76 10.79
CA LEU A 137 -1.31 -5.14 11.22
C LEU A 137 -1.68 -5.37 12.70
N ILE A 138 -1.41 -4.41 13.58
CA ILE A 138 -1.77 -4.49 15.00
C ILE A 138 -3.30 -4.48 15.20
N ASN A 139 -4.05 -3.72 14.41
CA ASN A 139 -5.49 -3.54 14.61
C ASN A 139 -6.35 -4.54 13.84
N TYR A 140 -5.86 -5.11 12.75
CA TYR A 140 -6.63 -5.98 11.85
C TYR A 140 -5.98 -7.34 11.61
N GLY A 141 -4.68 -7.49 11.82
CA GLY A 141 -3.96 -8.76 11.72
C GLY A 141 -4.01 -9.55 13.03
N LYS A 142 -3.78 -10.85 12.93
CA LYS A 142 -3.61 -11.77 14.06
C LYS A 142 -2.34 -12.59 13.86
N THR A 143 -1.64 -12.88 14.93
CA THR A 143 -0.42 -13.72 14.89
C THR A 143 -0.69 -15.04 14.17
N GLY A 144 0.21 -15.43 13.30
CA GLY A 144 0.11 -16.69 12.52
C GLY A 144 -0.71 -16.57 11.23
N GLN A 145 -1.32 -15.40 10.96
CA GLN A 145 -2.02 -15.17 9.70
C GLN A 145 -1.06 -14.98 8.53
N LYS A 146 -1.50 -15.48 7.35
CA LYS A 146 -0.85 -15.26 6.06
C LYS A 146 -1.39 -13.98 5.42
N ILE A 147 -0.51 -13.03 5.18
CA ILE A 147 -0.85 -11.73 4.60
C ILE A 147 -0.43 -11.68 3.13
N LEU A 148 -1.26 -11.07 2.29
CA LEU A 148 -0.95 -10.83 0.87
C LEU A 148 -0.86 -9.32 0.59
N ASP A 149 0.18 -8.93 -0.14
CA ASP A 149 0.28 -7.62 -0.78
C ASP A 149 0.72 -7.78 -2.25
N THR A 150 -0.13 -7.38 -3.17
CA THR A 150 0.13 -7.49 -4.62
C THR A 150 0.75 -6.24 -5.24
N HIS A 151 1.02 -5.21 -4.44
CA HIS A 151 1.57 -3.92 -4.87
C HIS A 151 2.66 -3.44 -3.91
N GLY A 152 3.78 -4.16 -3.87
CA GLY A 152 4.84 -4.01 -2.88
C GLY A 152 5.50 -2.63 -2.81
N GLY A 153 5.64 -1.97 -3.95
CA GLY A 153 6.19 -0.62 -4.06
C GLY A 153 7.52 -0.44 -3.32
N SER A 154 7.50 0.31 -2.24
CA SER A 154 8.67 0.55 -1.39
C SER A 154 8.96 -0.56 -0.37
N MET A 155 8.13 -1.59 -0.30
CA MET A 155 8.15 -2.65 0.73
C MET A 155 8.10 -2.14 2.17
N SER A 156 7.47 -0.98 2.41
CA SER A 156 7.20 -0.51 3.78
C SER A 156 6.35 -1.51 4.56
N HIS A 157 5.42 -2.19 3.88
CA HIS A 157 4.63 -3.27 4.45
C HIS A 157 5.49 -4.47 4.88
N ALA A 158 6.48 -4.88 4.05
CA ALA A 158 7.38 -5.97 4.39
C ALA A 158 8.23 -5.67 5.64
N ILE A 159 8.68 -4.42 5.80
CA ILE A 159 9.39 -4.00 7.00
C ILE A 159 8.48 -4.07 8.24
N ALA A 160 7.23 -3.59 8.14
CA ALA A 160 6.27 -3.66 9.23
C ALA A 160 5.92 -5.11 9.60
N ALA A 161 5.68 -5.97 8.61
CA ALA A 161 5.40 -7.39 8.80
C ALA A 161 6.58 -8.11 9.47
N HIS A 162 7.81 -7.86 9.02
CA HIS A 162 9.02 -8.41 9.64
C HIS A 162 9.15 -8.00 11.11
N LYS A 163 8.95 -6.70 11.44
CA LYS A 163 9.01 -6.20 12.82
C LYS A 163 8.00 -6.87 13.74
N LEU A 164 6.83 -7.18 13.23
CA LEU A 164 5.69 -7.71 14.00
C LEU A 164 5.55 -9.23 13.92
N GLY A 165 6.43 -9.91 13.17
CA GLY A 165 6.43 -11.37 13.04
C GLY A 165 5.26 -11.93 12.21
N PHE A 166 4.77 -11.18 11.21
CA PHE A 166 3.74 -11.66 10.29
C PHE A 166 4.34 -12.39 9.09
N ASP A 167 3.65 -13.43 8.62
CA ASP A 167 3.93 -14.13 7.35
C ASP A 167 3.34 -13.32 6.19
N LEU A 168 4.19 -12.63 5.43
CA LEU A 168 3.79 -11.76 4.32
C LEU A 168 4.32 -12.28 2.98
N THR A 169 3.39 -12.52 2.06
CA THR A 169 3.69 -12.63 0.63
C THR A 169 3.50 -11.26 -0.03
N ILE A 170 4.56 -10.70 -0.60
CA ILE A 170 4.54 -9.38 -1.23
C ILE A 170 5.06 -9.46 -2.67
N ILE A 171 4.38 -8.77 -3.60
CA ILE A 171 4.69 -8.79 -5.02
C ILE A 171 4.94 -7.36 -5.49
N GLU A 172 6.02 -7.17 -6.24
CA GLU A 172 6.33 -5.94 -6.96
C GLU A 172 6.62 -6.29 -8.43
N LYS A 173 5.89 -5.64 -9.35
CA LYS A 173 6.00 -5.89 -10.79
C LYS A 173 7.20 -5.17 -11.42
N ASP A 174 7.52 -3.96 -10.94
CA ASP A 174 8.62 -3.17 -11.47
C ASP A 174 9.96 -3.68 -10.90
N PRO A 175 10.87 -4.21 -11.75
CA PRO A 175 12.13 -4.78 -11.28
C PRO A 175 13.04 -3.72 -10.63
N VAL A 176 12.96 -2.46 -11.05
CA VAL A 176 13.79 -1.38 -10.49
C VAL A 176 13.34 -1.04 -9.08
N TYR A 177 12.01 -0.94 -8.85
CA TYR A 177 11.46 -0.74 -7.51
C TYR A 177 11.67 -1.96 -6.64
N TYR A 178 11.50 -3.16 -7.17
CA TYR A 178 11.75 -4.41 -6.46
C TYR A 178 13.17 -4.47 -5.89
N GLU A 179 14.21 -4.24 -6.71
CA GLU A 179 15.60 -4.31 -6.25
C GLU A 179 15.93 -3.23 -5.18
N LYS A 180 15.43 -1.98 -5.36
CA LYS A 180 15.60 -0.92 -4.36
C LYS A 180 14.91 -1.26 -3.04
N ALA A 181 13.70 -1.77 -3.10
CA ALA A 181 12.90 -2.14 -1.94
C ALA A 181 13.47 -3.35 -1.20
N LYS A 182 13.93 -4.37 -1.94
CA LYS A 182 14.62 -5.53 -1.40
C LYS A 182 15.91 -5.13 -0.65
N LYS A 183 16.71 -4.24 -1.25
CA LYS A 183 17.91 -3.71 -0.59
C LYS A 183 17.55 -3.02 0.74
N ARG A 184 16.53 -2.16 0.73
CA ARG A 184 16.03 -1.47 1.93
C ARG A 184 15.60 -2.45 3.02
N LEU A 185 14.88 -3.51 2.66
CA LEU A 185 14.44 -4.54 3.60
C LEU A 185 15.64 -5.29 4.21
N ILE A 186 16.62 -5.70 3.40
CA ILE A 186 17.82 -6.38 3.86
C ILE A 186 18.64 -5.48 4.80
N GLU A 187 18.80 -4.20 4.46
CA GLU A 187 19.49 -3.23 5.31
C GLU A 187 18.78 -3.09 6.67
N PHE A 188 17.46 -3.01 6.66
CA PHE A 188 16.66 -2.95 7.87
C PHE A 188 16.83 -4.21 8.74
N GLN A 189 16.77 -5.39 8.15
CA GLN A 189 16.97 -6.67 8.87
C GLN A 189 18.34 -6.77 9.51
N ARG A 190 19.40 -6.31 8.82
CA ARG A 190 20.76 -6.29 9.37
C ARG A 190 20.92 -5.38 10.58
N GLN A 191 20.22 -4.23 10.60
CA GLN A 191 20.28 -3.30 11.74
C GLN A 191 19.67 -3.89 13.02
N GLN A 192 18.68 -4.76 12.91
CA GLN A 192 18.04 -5.41 14.08
C GLN A 192 18.89 -6.52 14.71
N VAL A 193 19.86 -7.07 14.02
CA VAL A 193 20.74 -8.14 14.52
C VAL A 193 21.87 -7.59 15.44
N LEU A 194 22.02 -6.28 15.55
CA LEU A 194 23.09 -5.63 16.32
C LEU A 194 22.69 -5.22 17.75
N PHE A 195 21.48 -5.60 18.22
CA PHE A 195 20.99 -5.30 19.56
C PHE A 195 20.41 -6.53 20.26
#